data_73a69e6f2171d28697e07ff06f0f50a6
#
_entry.id   73a69e6f2171d28697e07ff06f0f50a6
#
_cell.length_a   1.000
_cell.length_b   1.000
_cell.length_c   1.000
_cell.angle_alpha   90.00
_cell.angle_beta   90.00
_cell.angle_gamma   90.00
#
_symmetry.space_group_name_H-M   'P 1'
#
loop_
_entity.id
_entity.type
_entity.pdbx_description
1 polymer ?
#
loop_
_entity_poly.entity_id
_entity_poly.type
_entity_poly.pdbx_seq_one_letter_code
_entity_poly.pdbx_strand_id
1 'polypeptide(L)' 'MIWDDTGFLLSKNRYNENSLIVEIFTRNHGKVVGIIFGGTSKKIKNYLQIGNQLYTNYNSKSENRIGYFKIE' A
#
# COMPACT_ATOMS: atom_id res chain seq x y z
N MET A 1 10.99 -10.42 -1.65
CA MET A 1 9.65 -10.83 -2.14
C MET A 1 9.04 -9.66 -2.91
N ILE A 2 8.69 -9.89 -4.15
CA ILE A 2 8.10 -8.86 -5.03
C ILE A 2 6.93 -9.48 -5.76
N TRP A 3 5.80 -8.79 -5.76
CA TRP A 3 4.62 -9.23 -6.51
C TRP A 3 3.71 -8.05 -6.86
N ASP A 4 2.89 -8.25 -7.88
CA ASP A 4 1.83 -7.33 -8.29
C ASP A 4 0.48 -7.93 -7.92
N ASP A 5 -0.44 -7.10 -7.49
CA ASP A 5 -1.80 -7.55 -7.21
C ASP A 5 -2.75 -6.37 -7.21
N THR A 6 -4.03 -6.68 -7.29
CA THR A 6 -5.07 -5.70 -7.07
C THR A 6 -5.62 -5.88 -5.66
N GLY A 7 -6.10 -4.79 -5.08
CA GLY A 7 -6.69 -4.88 -3.76
C GLY A 7 -7.49 -3.65 -3.40
N PHE A 8 -8.17 -3.73 -2.28
CA PHE A 8 -8.98 -2.63 -1.77
C PHE A 8 -8.28 -2.02 -0.57
N LEU A 9 -8.22 -0.69 -0.55
CA LEU A 9 -7.62 0.02 0.58
C LEU A 9 -8.55 -0.07 1.79
N LEU A 10 -8.05 -0.68 2.87
CA LEU A 10 -8.80 -0.86 4.11
C LEU A 10 -8.53 0.24 5.12
N SER A 11 -7.29 0.68 5.21
CA SER A 11 -6.90 1.72 6.17
C SER A 11 -5.67 2.44 5.69
N LYS A 12 -5.50 3.65 6.18
CA LYS A 12 -4.31 4.45 5.94
C LYS A 12 -4.02 5.30 7.16
N ASN A 13 -2.74 5.35 7.54
CA ASN A 13 -2.28 6.16 8.66
C ASN A 13 -0.95 6.79 8.29
N ARG A 14 -0.68 7.95 8.87
CA ARG A 14 0.60 8.60 8.63
C ARG A 14 1.71 7.80 9.29
N TYR A 15 2.74 7.50 8.52
CA TYR A 15 3.93 6.82 9.01
C TYR A 15 5.02 7.82 9.37
N ASN A 16 5.28 8.77 8.46
CA ASN A 16 6.17 9.90 8.67
C ASN A 16 5.70 11.06 7.77
N GLU A 17 6.49 12.11 7.63
CA GLU A 17 6.08 13.31 6.88
C GLU A 17 5.67 13.02 5.45
N ASN A 18 6.32 12.05 4.81
CA ASN A 18 6.13 11.77 3.39
C ASN A 18 5.52 10.42 3.10
N SER A 19 5.23 9.62 4.11
CA SER A 19 4.82 8.24 3.90
C SER A 19 3.59 7.88 4.71
N LEU A 20 2.84 6.93 4.18
CA LEU A 20 1.68 6.35 4.86
C LEU A 20 1.93 4.87 5.09
N ILE A 21 1.38 4.35 6.18
CA ILE A 21 1.27 2.92 6.39
C ILE A 21 -0.17 2.53 6.07
N VAL A 22 -0.34 1.52 5.23
CA VAL A 22 -1.66 1.15 4.72
C VAL A 22 -1.92 -0.34 4.89
N GLU A 23 -3.19 -0.69 5.00
CA GLU A 23 -3.64 -2.06 4.89
C GLU A 23 -4.42 -2.20 3.60
N ILE A 24 -4.06 -3.20 2.79
CA ILE A 24 -4.73 -3.48 1.53
C ILE A 24 -5.20 -4.92 1.53
N PHE A 25 -6.46 -5.13 1.23
CA PHE A 25 -7.00 -6.48 1.05
C PHE A 25 -6.75 -6.87 -0.40
N THR A 26 -5.71 -7.66 -0.61
CA THR A 26 -5.31 -8.06 -1.95
C THR A 26 -6.06 -9.29 -2.40
N ARG A 27 -6.16 -9.44 -3.73
CA ARG A 27 -6.88 -10.55 -4.33
C ARG A 27 -6.23 -11.91 -4.04
N ASN A 28 -4.89 -11.97 -4.12
CA ASN A 28 -4.17 -13.24 -4.05
C ASN A 28 -3.33 -13.40 -2.80
N HIS A 29 -3.17 -12.35 -1.99
CA HIS A 29 -2.27 -12.37 -0.83
C HIS A 29 -2.98 -12.00 0.48
N GLY A 30 -4.30 -11.85 0.44
CA GLY A 30 -5.07 -11.47 1.62
C GLY A 30 -4.78 -10.05 2.10
N LYS A 31 -4.95 -9.81 3.38
CA LYS A 31 -4.68 -8.51 3.97
C LYS A 31 -3.17 -8.33 4.16
N VAL A 32 -2.63 -7.29 3.53
CA VAL A 32 -1.21 -6.99 3.59
C VAL A 32 -1.02 -5.58 4.10
N VAL A 33 -0.08 -5.41 5.02
CA VAL A 33 0.32 -4.11 5.55
C VAL A 33 1.61 -3.69 4.88
N GLY A 34 1.66 -2.45 4.43
CA GLY A 34 2.86 -1.93 3.78
C GLY A 34 2.94 -0.42 3.84
N ILE A 35 4.07 0.11 3.44
CA ILE A 35 4.33 1.55 3.44
C ILE A 35 4.22 2.07 2.00
N ILE A 36 3.58 3.23 1.85
CA ILE A 36 3.56 3.95 0.57
C ILE A 36 4.41 5.19 0.74
N PHE A 37 5.58 5.19 0.12
CA PHE A 37 6.46 6.36 0.11
C PHE A 37 5.87 7.43 -0.78
N GLY A 38 5.91 8.68 -0.32
CA GLY A 38 5.29 9.78 -1.05
C GLY A 38 3.76 9.78 -0.99
N GLY A 39 3.17 8.96 -0.10
CA GLY A 39 1.71 8.83 -0.01
C GLY A 39 0.98 10.08 0.43
N THR A 40 1.70 11.09 0.92
CA THR A 40 1.12 12.35 1.33
C THR A 40 1.04 13.38 0.18
N SER A 41 1.59 13.07 -1.00
CA SER A 41 1.50 13.95 -2.14
C SER A 41 0.05 14.05 -2.63
N LYS A 42 -0.31 15.20 -3.22
CA LYS A 42 -1.66 15.41 -3.74
C LYS A 42 -2.06 14.38 -4.78
N LYS A 43 -1.13 14.01 -5.66
CA LYS A 43 -1.39 13.05 -6.72
C LYS A 43 -1.79 11.69 -6.17
N ILE A 44 -1.04 11.20 -5.20
CA ILE A 44 -1.29 9.88 -4.61
C ILE A 44 -2.50 9.93 -3.68
N LYS A 45 -2.69 11.01 -2.94
CA LYS A 45 -3.85 11.18 -2.06
C LYS A 45 -5.18 10.93 -2.77
N ASN A 46 -5.28 11.34 -4.03
CA ASN A 46 -6.51 11.16 -4.79
C ASN A 46 -6.85 9.70 -5.04
N TYR A 47 -5.85 8.83 -5.07
CA TYR A 47 -6.06 7.39 -5.27
C TYR A 47 -6.29 6.65 -3.95
N LEU A 48 -5.80 7.19 -2.84
CA LEU A 48 -5.81 6.51 -1.55
C LEU A 48 -7.07 6.82 -0.75
N GLN A 49 -8.19 6.43 -1.28
CA GLN A 49 -9.47 6.54 -0.58
C GLN A 49 -9.89 5.15 -0.09
N ILE A 50 -10.36 5.08 1.14
CA ILE A 50 -10.79 3.83 1.75
C ILE A 50 -11.87 3.19 0.88
N GLY A 51 -11.69 1.91 0.58
CA GLY A 51 -12.60 1.17 -0.28
C GLY A 51 -12.27 1.20 -1.76
N ASN A 52 -11.38 2.08 -2.19
CA ASN A 52 -10.97 2.10 -3.59
C ASN A 52 -10.16 0.86 -3.96
N GLN A 53 -10.38 0.39 -5.18
CA GLN A 53 -9.56 -0.65 -5.76
C GLN A 53 -8.27 -0.05 -6.29
N LEU A 54 -7.14 -0.68 -5.93
CA LEU A 54 -5.82 -0.21 -6.33
C LEU A 54 -5.06 -1.32 -7.04
N TYR A 55 -4.26 -0.92 -8.02
CA TYR A 55 -3.26 -1.79 -8.62
C TYR A 55 -1.94 -1.53 -7.90
N THR A 56 -1.38 -2.57 -7.29
CA THR A 56 -0.22 -2.39 -6.42
C THR A 56 0.93 -3.27 -6.82
N ASN A 57 2.13 -2.77 -6.61
CA ASN A 57 3.35 -3.54 -6.62
C ASN A 57 3.89 -3.57 -5.20
N TYR A 58 4.06 -4.75 -4.65
CA TYR A 58 4.56 -4.93 -3.30
C TYR A 58 6.00 -5.41 -3.32
N ASN A 59 6.82 -4.84 -2.47
CA ASN A 59 8.22 -5.21 -2.35
C ASN A 59 8.60 -5.32 -0.88
N SER A 60 9.19 -6.44 -0.51
CA SER A 60 9.62 -6.68 0.86
C SER A 60 10.95 -7.44 0.82
N LYS A 61 11.86 -7.11 1.73
CA LYS A 61 13.14 -7.81 1.84
C LYS A 61 13.01 -9.21 2.43
N SER A 62 12.00 -9.42 3.27
CA SER A 62 11.75 -10.71 3.89
C SER A 62 10.31 -10.79 4.36
N GLU A 63 9.83 -12.02 4.62
CA GLU A 63 8.49 -12.25 5.11
C GLU A 63 8.21 -11.62 6.47
N ASN A 64 9.26 -11.41 7.26
CA ASN A 64 9.14 -10.88 8.62
C ASN A 64 9.23 -9.37 8.70
N ARG A 65 9.41 -8.69 7.59
CA ARG A 65 9.52 -7.24 7.55
C ARG A 65 8.36 -6.63 6.78
N ILE A 66 7.89 -5.50 7.28
CA ILE A 66 6.91 -4.72 6.55
C ILE A 66 7.54 -4.25 5.25
N GLY A 67 6.83 -4.48 4.15
CA GLY A 67 7.29 -4.05 2.84
C GLY A 67 6.69 -2.70 2.46
N TYR A 68 6.83 -2.36 1.19
CA TYR A 68 6.24 -1.13 0.68
C TYR A 68 5.47 -1.40 -0.61
N PHE A 69 4.47 -0.56 -0.83
CA PHE A 69 3.64 -0.61 -2.02
C PHE A 69 3.99 0.54 -2.96
N LYS A 70 3.97 0.23 -4.25
CA LYS A 70 3.90 1.25 -5.31
C LYS A 70 2.52 1.14 -5.91
N ILE A 71 1.83 2.25 -6.03
CA ILE A 71 0.50 2.30 -6.62
C ILE A 71 0.65 2.64 -8.11
N GLU A 72 0.04 1.82 -8.92
CA GLU A 72 0.09 1.97 -10.38
C GLU A 72 -1.18 2.62 -10.94
#